data_e0cecc5c68e2f717e1ae2602ac625a8c
#
_entry.id   e0cecc5c68e2f717e1ae2602ac625a8c
#
_cell.length_a   1.000
_cell.length_b   1.000
_cell.length_c   1.000
_cell.angle_alpha   90.00
_cell.angle_beta   90.00
_cell.angle_gamma   90.00
#
_symmetry.space_group_name_H-M   'P 1'
#
loop_
_entity.id
_entity.type
_entity.pdbx_description
1 polymer ?
#
loop_
_entity_poly.entity_id
_entity_poly.type
_entity_poly.pdbx_seq_one_letter_code
_entity_poly.pdbx_strand_id
1 'polypeptide(L)'
;MLTGAYVQQPASTGKTTVGYLDIRNNGAADTLLSVSTSVGGTVELRGPVAANVSPVVMHTVTSIPLPSDATTQLIPNSYHLLISGTGPMHDGKDIQLTLKFAHGAPVTIYALVTNPQNGGSSYFLN
;
A
#
# COMPACT_ATOMS: atom_id res chain seq x y z
N MET A 1 -10.01 -10.27 1.21
CA MET A 1 -10.57 -9.10 1.92
C MET A 1 -9.46 -8.07 2.12
N LEU A 2 -9.75 -6.82 1.85
CA LEU A 2 -8.80 -5.72 1.95
C LEU A 2 -9.29 -4.76 3.04
N THR A 3 -8.43 -4.46 4.02
CA THR A 3 -8.82 -3.64 5.16
C THR A 3 -7.72 -2.66 5.52
N GLY A 4 -8.09 -1.57 6.21
CA GLY A 4 -7.16 -0.63 6.81
C GLY A 4 -6.30 0.13 5.82
N ALA A 5 -6.76 0.33 4.59
CA ALA A 5 -5.96 1.02 3.59
C ALA A 5 -5.84 2.51 3.90
N TYR A 6 -4.61 3.01 3.95
CA TYR A 6 -4.35 4.43 4.09
C TYR A 6 -3.08 4.82 3.34
N VAL A 7 -3.04 6.09 2.93
CA VAL A 7 -1.91 6.68 2.22
C VAL A 7 -1.53 7.95 2.97
N GLN A 8 -0.25 8.16 3.21
CA GLN A 8 0.21 9.38 3.85
C GLN A 8 0.15 10.54 2.85
N GLN A 9 -0.28 11.71 3.33
CA GLN A 9 -0.29 12.91 2.51
C GLN A 9 1.15 13.30 2.18
N PRO A 10 1.52 13.45 0.90
CA PRO A 10 2.87 13.91 0.56
C PRO A 10 3.06 15.37 0.95
N ALA A 11 4.33 15.77 1.16
CA ALA A 11 4.67 17.14 1.55
C ALA A 11 4.22 18.15 0.49
N SER A 12 4.23 17.76 -0.78
CA SER A 12 3.73 18.58 -1.88
C SER A 12 3.34 17.68 -3.05
N THR A 13 2.56 18.24 -3.99
CA THR A 13 2.16 17.52 -5.20
C THR A 13 3.38 17.01 -5.95
N GLY A 14 3.32 15.77 -6.41
CA GLY A 14 4.39 15.14 -7.17
C GLY A 14 5.50 14.53 -6.33
N LYS A 15 5.47 14.72 -5.02
CA LYS A 15 6.43 14.08 -4.12
C LYS A 15 6.04 12.62 -3.86
N THR A 16 7.01 11.87 -3.34
CA THR A 16 6.83 10.47 -3.00
C THR A 16 6.14 10.32 -1.65
N THR A 17 5.23 9.37 -1.56
CA THR A 17 4.58 9.00 -0.31
C THR A 17 4.44 7.48 -0.24
N VAL A 18 3.86 6.99 0.85
CA VAL A 18 3.71 5.56 1.11
C VAL A 18 2.25 5.22 1.37
N GLY A 19 1.90 3.98 1.03
CA GLY A 19 0.59 3.43 1.31
C GLY A 19 0.69 2.07 1.97
N TYR A 20 -0.29 1.77 2.83
CA TYR A 20 -0.33 0.55 3.61
C TYR A 20 -1.75 -0.02 3.62
N LEU A 21 -1.86 -1.33 3.73
CA LEU A 21 -3.14 -2.03 3.89
C LEU A 21 -2.89 -3.47 4.28
N ASP A 22 -3.95 -4.15 4.72
CA ASP A 22 -3.93 -5.59 4.97
C ASP A 22 -4.69 -6.30 3.85
N ILE A 23 -4.11 -7.39 3.34
CA ILE A 23 -4.72 -8.22 2.31
C ILE A 23 -4.94 -9.61 2.86
N ARG A 24 -6.18 -9.99 3.10
CA ARG A 24 -6.55 -11.35 3.52
C ARG A 24 -6.88 -12.18 2.28
N ASN A 25 -6.16 -13.27 2.10
CA ASN A 25 -6.43 -14.24 1.04
C ASN A 25 -7.10 -15.47 1.64
N ASN A 26 -8.39 -15.65 1.33
CA ASN A 26 -9.17 -16.78 1.81
C ASN A 26 -9.25 -17.92 0.80
N GLY A 27 -8.59 -17.80 -0.34
CA GLY A 27 -8.57 -18.79 -1.39
C GLY A 27 -7.20 -19.39 -1.61
N ALA A 28 -6.97 -19.87 -2.82
CA ALA A 28 -5.66 -20.37 -3.22
C ALA A 28 -4.62 -19.25 -3.23
N ALA A 29 -3.35 -19.61 -3.11
CA ALA A 29 -2.26 -18.65 -3.15
C ALA A 29 -2.34 -17.78 -4.42
N ASP A 30 -2.07 -16.50 -4.27
CA ASP A 30 -2.08 -15.53 -5.36
C ASP A 30 -0.89 -14.59 -5.20
N THR A 31 -0.80 -13.59 -6.06
CA THR A 31 0.30 -12.64 -6.06
C THR A 31 -0.25 -11.27 -6.43
N LEU A 32 0.14 -10.24 -5.67
CA LEU A 32 -0.15 -8.86 -6.03
C LEU A 32 0.87 -8.41 -7.08
N LEU A 33 0.40 -8.02 -8.24
CA LEU A 33 1.26 -7.66 -9.37
C LEU A 33 1.45 -6.15 -9.51
N SER A 34 0.40 -5.37 -9.27
CA SER A 34 0.49 -3.91 -9.43
C SER A 34 -0.64 -3.23 -8.68
N VAL A 35 -0.41 -1.94 -8.43
CA VAL A 35 -1.42 -1.05 -7.83
C VAL A 35 -1.41 0.25 -8.62
N SER A 36 -2.60 0.81 -8.85
CA SER A 36 -2.75 2.14 -9.45
C SER A 36 -3.64 3.00 -8.57
N THR A 37 -3.58 4.32 -8.76
CA THR A 37 -4.36 5.27 -7.97
C THR A 37 -5.30 6.07 -8.83
N SER A 38 -6.40 6.56 -8.24
CA SER A 38 -7.34 7.48 -8.89
C SER A 38 -6.76 8.88 -9.09
N VAL A 39 -5.66 9.19 -8.41
CA VAL A 39 -5.00 10.49 -8.50
C VAL A 39 -3.80 10.48 -9.44
N GLY A 40 -3.64 9.41 -10.22
CA GLY A 40 -2.54 9.26 -11.16
C GLY A 40 -1.23 8.90 -10.47
N GLY A 41 -0.13 9.18 -11.14
CA GLY A 41 1.19 8.86 -10.63
C GLY A 41 1.57 7.40 -10.87
N THR A 42 2.64 6.98 -10.20
CA THR A 42 3.20 5.64 -10.29
C THR A 42 3.24 5.01 -8.91
N VAL A 43 2.90 3.72 -8.83
CA VAL A 43 3.00 2.96 -7.59
C VAL A 43 4.03 1.85 -7.80
N GLU A 44 5.04 1.82 -6.93
CA GLU A 44 6.00 0.73 -6.86
C GLU A 44 5.70 -0.14 -5.66
N LEU A 45 5.83 -1.46 -5.84
CA LEU A 45 5.77 -2.40 -4.74
C LEU A 45 7.16 -2.47 -4.11
N ARG A 46 7.23 -2.29 -2.79
CA ARG A 46 8.49 -2.30 -2.05
C ARG A 46 8.48 -3.40 -1.01
N GLY A 47 9.64 -3.96 -0.74
CA GLY A 47 9.76 -4.99 0.27
C GLY A 47 11.18 -5.11 0.80
N PRO A 48 11.38 -5.87 1.87
CA PRO A 48 12.71 -6.06 2.45
C PRO A 48 13.60 -6.90 1.53
N VAL A 49 14.90 -6.58 1.50
CA VAL A 49 15.89 -7.34 0.73
C VAL A 49 16.01 -8.75 1.32
N ALA A 50 16.07 -8.85 2.64
CA ALA A 50 16.14 -10.12 3.35
C ALA A 50 15.51 -9.96 4.73
N ALA A 51 14.83 -11.01 5.21
CA ALA A 51 14.05 -10.94 6.43
C ALA A 51 14.90 -10.72 7.70
N ASN A 52 16.14 -11.17 7.69
CA ASN A 52 16.99 -11.19 8.88
C ASN A 52 18.16 -10.20 8.84
N VAL A 53 18.09 -9.23 7.92
CA VAL A 53 19.13 -8.21 7.81
C VAL A 53 18.79 -7.06 8.75
N SER A 54 19.79 -6.56 9.48
CA SER A 54 19.65 -5.38 10.32
C SER A 54 20.71 -4.34 9.94
N PRO A 55 20.33 -3.08 9.59
CA PRO A 55 18.95 -2.60 9.47
C PRO A 55 18.21 -3.22 8.28
N VAL A 56 16.89 -3.19 8.34
CA VAL A 56 16.06 -3.66 7.23
C VAL A 56 16.24 -2.74 6.04
N VAL A 57 16.63 -3.31 4.89
CA VAL A 57 16.83 -2.57 3.65
C VAL A 57 15.66 -2.87 2.71
N MET A 58 14.99 -1.82 2.25
CA MET A 58 13.86 -1.92 1.32
C MET A 58 14.32 -1.74 -0.11
N HIS A 59 13.66 -2.42 -1.03
CA HIS A 59 13.91 -2.27 -2.47
C HIS A 59 12.62 -2.51 -3.25
N THR A 60 12.61 -2.09 -4.51
CA THR A 60 11.48 -2.35 -5.40
C THR A 60 11.41 -3.84 -5.70
N VAL A 61 10.22 -4.40 -5.56
CA VAL A 61 9.94 -5.80 -5.91
C VAL A 61 8.96 -5.83 -7.07
N THR A 62 8.97 -6.94 -7.83
CA THR A 62 8.07 -7.08 -8.97
C THR A 62 6.68 -7.56 -8.56
N SER A 63 6.56 -8.14 -7.38
CA SER A 63 5.30 -8.68 -6.89
C SER A 63 5.37 -8.92 -5.38
N ILE A 64 4.20 -9.07 -4.77
CA ILE A 64 4.08 -9.40 -3.35
C ILE A 64 3.30 -10.71 -3.23
N PRO A 65 3.86 -11.75 -2.60
CA PRO A 65 3.18 -13.04 -2.45
C PRO A 65 2.01 -12.92 -1.48
N LEU A 66 0.91 -13.60 -1.82
CA LEU A 66 -0.31 -13.66 -1.02
C LEU A 66 -0.61 -15.13 -0.73
N PRO A 67 -0.04 -15.70 0.33
CA PRO A 67 -0.24 -17.12 0.65
C PRO A 67 -1.71 -17.45 0.89
N SER A 68 -2.09 -18.69 0.63
CA SER A 68 -3.43 -19.20 0.89
C SER A 68 -3.76 -19.11 2.38
N ASP A 69 -4.99 -18.74 2.70
CA ASP A 69 -5.49 -18.65 4.07
C ASP A 69 -4.61 -17.82 5.01
N ALA A 70 -4.09 -16.72 4.49
CA ALA A 70 -3.19 -15.86 5.26
C ALA A 70 -3.51 -14.39 5.02
N THR A 71 -3.10 -13.56 5.98
CA THR A 71 -3.13 -12.10 5.84
C THR A 71 -1.72 -11.61 5.57
N THR A 72 -1.56 -10.87 4.47
CA THR A 72 -0.30 -10.17 4.16
C THR A 72 -0.48 -8.72 4.56
N GLN A 73 0.34 -8.26 5.49
CA GLN A 73 0.28 -6.89 5.98
C GLN A 73 1.30 -6.03 5.23
N LEU A 74 0.79 -4.98 4.56
CA LEU A 74 1.64 -3.94 4.01
C LEU A 74 1.75 -2.87 5.09
N ILE A 75 2.86 -2.87 5.80
CA ILE A 75 3.10 -2.03 6.98
C ILE A 75 4.51 -1.46 6.93
N PRO A 76 4.82 -0.44 7.75
CA PRO A 76 6.19 0.10 7.82
C PRO A 76 7.22 -0.99 8.10
N ASN A 77 8.38 -0.88 7.43
CA ASN A 77 9.50 -1.82 7.52
C ASN A 77 9.19 -3.23 7.00
N SER A 78 8.15 -3.35 6.17
CA SER A 78 7.78 -4.59 5.51
C SER A 78 7.38 -4.24 4.07
N TYR A 79 6.60 -5.11 3.41
CA TYR A 79 6.02 -4.75 2.13
C TYR A 79 5.20 -3.47 2.27
N HIS A 80 5.27 -2.59 1.27
CA HIS A 80 4.46 -1.37 1.23
C HIS A 80 4.40 -0.84 -0.20
N LEU A 81 3.58 0.20 -0.38
CA LEU A 81 3.41 0.89 -1.65
C LEU A 81 4.21 2.18 -1.61
N LEU A 82 5.03 2.42 -2.63
CA LEU A 82 5.74 3.69 -2.83
C LEU A 82 5.05 4.42 -3.97
N ILE A 83 4.45 5.56 -3.66
CA ILE A 83 3.58 6.29 -4.58
C ILE A 83 4.24 7.61 -4.95
N SER A 84 4.36 7.90 -6.24
CA SER A 84 5.06 9.08 -6.74
C SER A 84 4.27 9.76 -7.86
N GLY A 85 4.44 11.07 -8.00
CA GLY A 85 3.94 11.81 -9.16
C GLY A 85 2.42 11.96 -9.20
N THR A 86 1.76 11.89 -8.06
CA THR A 86 0.30 12.01 -7.99
C THR A 86 -0.15 13.46 -8.07
N GLY A 87 -1.45 13.65 -8.39
CA GLY A 87 -2.12 14.91 -8.15
C GLY A 87 -2.34 15.16 -6.65
N PRO A 88 -3.09 16.23 -6.32
CA PRO A 88 -3.29 16.59 -4.91
C PRO A 88 -3.97 15.49 -4.12
N MET A 89 -3.49 15.27 -2.90
CA MET A 89 -4.12 14.38 -1.92
C MET A 89 -4.25 15.15 -0.61
N HIS A 90 -5.45 15.17 -0.05
CA HIS A 90 -5.76 15.98 1.12
C HIS A 90 -6.08 15.09 2.31
N ASP A 91 -5.52 15.42 3.47
CA ASP A 91 -5.78 14.74 4.74
C ASP A 91 -7.29 14.65 4.98
N GLY A 92 -7.75 13.44 5.37
CA GLY A 92 -9.15 13.17 5.64
C GLY A 92 -10.00 12.85 4.43
N LYS A 93 -9.44 12.91 3.22
CA LYS A 93 -10.15 12.52 2.00
C LYS A 93 -9.75 11.12 1.56
N ASP A 94 -10.60 10.48 0.78
CA ASP A 94 -10.31 9.16 0.22
C ASP A 94 -9.77 9.28 -1.20
N ILE A 95 -8.88 8.36 -1.55
CA ILE A 95 -8.52 8.08 -2.94
C ILE A 95 -8.86 6.62 -3.22
N GLN A 96 -8.88 6.24 -4.48
CA GLN A 96 -9.09 4.85 -4.87
C GLN A 96 -7.76 4.21 -5.25
N LEU A 97 -7.57 2.97 -4.78
CA LEU A 97 -6.46 2.11 -5.18
C LEU A 97 -7.05 0.92 -5.92
N THR A 98 -6.50 0.61 -7.10
CA THR A 98 -6.86 -0.58 -7.87
C THR A 98 -5.70 -1.56 -7.81
N LEU A 99 -5.99 -2.74 -7.27
CA LEU A 99 -5.00 -3.81 -7.11
C LEU A 99 -5.22 -4.86 -8.17
N LYS A 100 -4.14 -5.27 -8.86
CA LYS A 100 -4.17 -6.35 -9.84
C LYS A 100 -3.42 -7.55 -9.30
N PHE A 101 -4.02 -8.73 -9.47
CA PHE A 101 -3.51 -9.99 -8.98
C PHE A 101 -3.18 -10.92 -10.15
N ALA A 102 -2.32 -11.92 -9.90
CA ALA A 102 -1.95 -12.89 -10.94
C ALA A 102 -3.13 -13.77 -11.36
N HIS A 103 -3.99 -14.13 -10.43
CA HIS A 103 -5.09 -15.07 -10.68
C HIS A 103 -6.47 -14.48 -10.41
N GLY A 104 -6.60 -13.64 -9.41
CA GLY A 104 -7.89 -13.02 -9.08
C GLY A 104 -8.21 -11.82 -9.96
N ALA A 105 -9.48 -11.41 -9.94
CA ALA A 105 -9.92 -10.20 -10.63
C ALA A 105 -9.36 -8.95 -9.94
N PRO A 106 -9.15 -7.85 -10.70
CA PRO A 106 -8.75 -6.59 -10.08
C PRO A 106 -9.78 -6.10 -9.07
N VAL A 107 -9.30 -5.49 -7.99
CA VAL A 107 -10.15 -4.96 -6.92
C VAL A 107 -9.80 -3.49 -6.70
N THR A 108 -10.84 -2.66 -6.62
CA THR A 108 -10.69 -1.23 -6.31
C THR A 108 -11.21 -0.99 -4.90
N ILE A 109 -10.41 -0.32 -4.09
CA ILE A 109 -10.77 0.03 -2.71
C ILE A 109 -10.54 1.51 -2.47
N TYR A 110 -11.13 2.02 -1.39
CA TYR A 110 -10.84 3.37 -0.91
C TYR A 110 -9.72 3.31 0.11
N ALA A 111 -8.82 4.28 0.03
CA ALA A 111 -7.75 4.47 1.00
C ALA A 111 -7.86 5.87 1.57
N LEU A 112 -7.82 6.00 2.88
CA LEU A 112 -7.87 7.29 3.56
C LEU A 112 -6.51 7.96 3.43
N VAL A 113 -6.51 9.23 3.02
CA VAL A 113 -5.30 10.06 3.02
C VAL A 113 -5.11 10.61 4.44
N THR A 114 -3.94 10.35 5.01
CA THR A 114 -3.63 10.77 6.39
C THR A 114 -2.46 11.73 6.39
N ASN A 115 -2.42 12.60 7.40
CA ASN A 115 -1.29 13.50 7.60
C ASN A 115 -0.52 13.06 8.84
N PRO A 116 0.73 12.60 8.72
CA PRO A 116 1.51 12.13 9.86
C PRO A 116 1.68 13.19 10.96
N GLN A 117 1.74 14.47 10.58
CA GLN A 117 1.89 15.57 11.54
C GLN A 117 0.62 15.79 12.36
N ASN A 118 -0.52 15.33 11.86
CA ASN A 118 -1.81 15.43 12.55
C ASN A 118 -2.21 14.09 13.19
N GLY A 119 -1.24 13.19 13.38
CA GLY A 119 -1.52 11.89 13.96
C GLY A 119 -2.32 10.99 13.03
N GLY A 120 -1.99 11.00 11.73
CA GLY A 120 -2.76 10.29 10.70
C GLY A 120 -3.03 8.84 11.01
N SER A 121 -2.08 8.12 11.59
CA SER A 121 -2.28 6.71 11.91
C SER A 121 -3.35 6.49 12.99
N SER A 122 -3.69 7.52 13.78
CA SER A 122 -4.71 7.40 14.82
C SER A 122 -6.11 7.17 14.26
N TYR A 123 -6.34 7.48 12.99
CA TYR A 123 -7.62 7.16 12.33
C TYR A 123 -7.95 5.68 12.39
N PHE A 124 -6.96 4.82 12.57
CA PHE A 124 -7.12 3.38 12.56
C PHE A 124 -6.93 2.75 13.94
N LEU A 125 -6.54 3.55 14.94
CA LEU A 125 -6.28 3.08 16.30
C LEU A 125 -7.47 3.29 17.23
N ASN A 126 -8.41 4.09 16.82
CA ASN A 126 -9.64 4.38 17.58
C ASN A 126 -10.82 3.53 17.09
#